data_755383385b60d871a9b9bb60ba55fcc3
#
_entry.id   755383385b60d871a9b9bb60ba55fcc3
#
_cell.length_a   1.000
_cell.length_b   1.000
_cell.length_c   1.000
_cell.angle_alpha   90.00
_cell.angle_beta   90.00
_cell.angle_gamma   90.00
#
_symmetry.space_group_name_H-M   'P 1'
#
loop_
_entity.id
_entity.type
_entity.pdbx_description
1 polymer ?
#
loop_
_entity_poly.entity_id
_entity_poly.type
_entity_poly.pdbx_seq_one_letter_code
_entity_poly.pdbx_strand_id
1 'polypeptide(L)'
;MADAAKFDKNMASARGDGEGCVWLDVPHAPIQVRGLGFFEAENSWNRLPEALLPVLRDKRPALVELARHTAGASLDFVTDSPEVWVRAQVDAPPYMSHMTAAAQCGCDCYVRVPGGDWAFAGVTKFPVADRSFCCRLAEHLVPHTQVRIHLPLYIGVQSVEVGLA
;
A
#
# COMPACT_ATOMS: atom_id res chain seq x y z
N MET A 1 25.77 8.32 13.48
CA MET A 1 25.66 7.20 12.54
C MET A 1 26.00 7.71 11.14
N ALA A 2 26.81 6.97 10.39
CA ALA A 2 27.06 7.33 8.99
C ALA A 2 25.74 7.16 8.19
N ASP A 3 25.46 8.13 7.34
CA ASP A 3 24.27 8.08 6.47
C ASP A 3 24.47 6.97 5.42
N ALA A 4 23.79 5.85 5.61
CA ALA A 4 23.88 4.69 4.73
C ALA A 4 23.49 5.00 3.28
N ALA A 5 22.68 6.04 3.06
CA ALA A 5 22.29 6.50 1.72
C ALA A 5 23.46 7.02 0.88
N LYS A 6 24.58 7.39 1.53
CA LYS A 6 25.81 7.77 0.82
C LYS A 6 26.52 6.59 0.15
N PHE A 7 26.25 5.37 0.62
CA PHE A 7 26.88 4.15 0.14
C PHE A 7 25.96 3.34 -0.76
N ASP A 8 24.67 3.39 -0.53
CA ASP A 8 23.65 2.71 -1.33
C ASP A 8 22.39 3.58 -1.40
N LYS A 9 22.04 4.01 -2.63
CA LYS A 9 20.83 4.81 -2.90
C LYS A 9 19.55 4.10 -2.46
N ASN A 10 19.54 2.76 -2.45
CA ASN A 10 18.40 1.98 -1.98
C ASN A 10 18.18 2.08 -0.47
N MET A 11 19.19 2.51 0.27
CA MET A 11 19.09 2.78 1.71
C MET A 11 18.66 4.23 2.03
N ALA A 12 18.53 5.09 1.02
CA ALA A 12 17.87 6.37 1.20
C ALA A 12 16.40 6.12 1.57
N SER A 13 15.95 6.62 2.72
CA SER A 13 14.52 6.74 2.94
C SER A 13 14.00 7.72 1.87
N ALA A 14 13.16 7.24 0.96
CA ALA A 14 12.50 8.11 -0.01
C ALA A 14 11.47 8.97 0.74
N ARG A 15 11.94 9.97 1.44
CA ARG A 15 11.12 11.03 2.01
C ARG A 15 10.93 12.09 0.94
N GLY A 16 9.88 11.93 0.18
CA GLY A 16 9.24 13.00 -0.56
C GLY A 16 7.86 13.19 0.06
N ASP A 17 7.31 14.34 -0.09
CA ASP A 17 5.92 14.66 0.25
C ASP A 17 4.98 14.50 -0.95
N GLY A 18 5.53 14.13 -2.12
CA GLY A 18 4.80 14.06 -3.39
C GLY A 18 4.36 15.45 -3.87
N GLU A 19 5.17 16.48 -3.62
CA GLU A 19 4.93 17.83 -4.12
C GLU A 19 4.73 17.80 -5.65
N GLY A 20 3.65 18.41 -6.11
CA GLY A 20 3.27 18.41 -7.53
C GLY A 20 2.41 17.21 -7.96
N CYS A 21 2.19 16.20 -7.13
CA CYS A 21 1.28 15.12 -7.44
C CYS A 21 -0.20 15.53 -7.29
N VAL A 22 -1.02 15.01 -8.20
CA VAL A 22 -2.46 14.92 -7.99
C VAL A 22 -2.74 13.69 -7.14
N TRP A 23 -3.33 13.90 -5.97
CA TRP A 23 -3.65 12.82 -5.03
C TRP A 23 -5.09 12.34 -5.22
N LEU A 24 -5.23 11.03 -5.33
CA LEU A 24 -6.51 10.34 -5.50
C LEU A 24 -6.77 9.48 -4.26
N ASP A 25 -7.82 9.82 -3.52
CA ASP A 25 -8.32 8.97 -2.43
C ASP A 25 -8.79 7.62 -2.98
N VAL A 26 -8.56 6.55 -2.27
CA VAL A 26 -9.10 5.23 -2.65
C VAL A 26 -10.32 4.92 -1.78
N PRO A 27 -11.48 4.58 -2.41
CA PRO A 27 -11.70 4.29 -3.82
C PRO A 27 -11.94 5.54 -4.69
N HIS A 28 -11.24 5.61 -5.80
CA HIS A 28 -11.45 6.65 -6.82
C HIS A 28 -11.18 6.04 -8.21
N ALA A 29 -12.10 6.22 -9.15
CA ALA A 29 -11.84 5.81 -10.53
C ALA A 29 -10.63 6.58 -11.11
N PRO A 30 -9.71 5.92 -11.86
CA PRO A 30 -9.79 4.54 -12.36
C PRO A 30 -9.17 3.46 -11.44
N ILE A 31 -8.83 3.78 -10.19
CA ILE A 31 -8.18 2.85 -9.26
C ILE A 31 -9.18 1.78 -8.82
N GLN A 32 -8.85 0.51 -9.04
CA GLN A 32 -9.65 -0.64 -8.64
C GLN A 32 -9.03 -1.30 -7.41
N VAL A 33 -9.82 -1.48 -6.35
CA VAL A 33 -9.44 -2.30 -5.19
C VAL A 33 -9.72 -3.75 -5.50
N ARG A 34 -8.73 -4.61 -5.37
CA ARG A 34 -8.82 -6.04 -5.59
C ARG A 34 -8.48 -6.83 -4.33
N GLY A 35 -8.97 -8.06 -4.26
CA GLY A 35 -8.66 -8.97 -3.15
C GLY A 35 -9.46 -8.77 -1.86
N LEU A 36 -10.37 -7.78 -1.83
CA LEU A 36 -11.31 -7.54 -0.73
C LEU A 36 -12.73 -7.73 -1.25
N GLY A 37 -13.33 -8.90 -0.97
CA GLY A 37 -14.60 -9.30 -1.57
C GLY A 37 -15.81 -8.45 -1.16
N PHE A 38 -15.71 -7.66 -0.10
CA PHE A 38 -16.81 -6.82 0.42
C PHE A 38 -16.54 -5.32 0.28
N PHE A 39 -15.38 -4.93 -0.28
CA PHE A 39 -14.95 -3.54 -0.34
C PHE A 39 -15.97 -2.63 -1.07
N GLU A 40 -16.44 -3.05 -2.25
CA GLU A 40 -17.39 -2.25 -3.03
C GLU A 40 -18.74 -2.06 -2.34
N ALA A 41 -19.19 -3.07 -1.58
CA ALA A 41 -20.48 -3.03 -0.91
C ALA A 41 -20.44 -2.27 0.43
N GLU A 42 -19.34 -2.36 1.15
CA GLU A 42 -19.23 -1.86 2.53
C GLU A 42 -18.29 -0.66 2.66
N ASN A 43 -17.53 -0.34 1.61
CA ASN A 43 -16.46 0.68 1.62
C ASN A 43 -15.51 0.47 2.83
N SER A 44 -15.16 -0.79 3.09
CA SER A 44 -14.40 -1.22 4.26
C SER A 44 -13.18 -2.03 3.84
N TRP A 45 -12.03 -1.74 4.45
CA TRP A 45 -10.80 -2.49 4.24
C TRP A 45 -10.80 -3.87 4.90
N ASN A 46 -11.91 -4.26 5.54
CA ASN A 46 -12.03 -5.57 6.16
C ASN A 46 -12.10 -6.69 5.11
N ARG A 47 -11.45 -7.81 5.40
CA ARG A 47 -11.50 -9.03 4.58
C ARG A 47 -12.79 -9.82 4.77
N LEU A 48 -13.46 -9.62 5.90
CA LEU A 48 -14.73 -10.26 6.24
C LEU A 48 -15.83 -9.20 6.29
N PRO A 49 -17.08 -9.57 5.96
CA PRO A 49 -18.19 -8.64 6.01
C PRO A 49 -18.43 -8.14 7.42
N GLU A 50 -18.81 -6.88 7.56
CA GLU A 50 -19.05 -6.24 8.87
C GLU A 50 -20.08 -6.98 9.72
N ALA A 51 -21.06 -7.59 9.08
CA ALA A 51 -22.09 -8.39 9.77
C ALA A 51 -21.53 -9.57 10.58
N LEU A 52 -20.35 -10.10 10.21
CA LEU A 52 -19.70 -11.18 10.95
C LEU A 52 -18.86 -10.71 12.14
N LEU A 53 -18.43 -9.46 12.16
CA LEU A 53 -17.50 -8.97 13.17
C LEU A 53 -18.05 -9.06 14.60
N PRO A 54 -19.35 -8.79 14.90
CA PRO A 54 -19.91 -8.99 16.25
C PRO A 54 -19.84 -10.43 16.72
N VAL A 55 -20.16 -11.40 15.84
CA VAL A 55 -20.11 -12.83 16.15
C VAL A 55 -18.68 -13.29 16.43
N LEU A 56 -17.72 -12.80 15.63
CA LEU A 56 -16.31 -13.11 15.82
C LEU A 56 -15.76 -12.48 17.10
N ARG A 57 -16.20 -11.27 17.44
CA ARG A 57 -15.76 -10.57 18.67
C ARG A 57 -16.13 -11.38 19.91
N ASP A 58 -17.30 -12.00 19.92
CA ASP A 58 -17.76 -12.85 21.02
C ASP A 58 -17.01 -14.18 21.10
N LYS A 59 -16.85 -14.87 19.96
CA LYS A 59 -16.35 -16.25 19.92
C LYS A 59 -14.83 -16.36 19.65
N ARG A 60 -14.27 -15.45 18.89
CA ARG A 60 -12.89 -15.48 18.40
C ARG A 60 -12.33 -14.06 18.18
N PRO A 61 -12.12 -13.28 19.26
CA PRO A 61 -11.74 -11.87 19.14
C PRO A 61 -10.46 -11.64 18.30
N ALA A 62 -9.51 -12.56 18.30
CA ALA A 62 -8.31 -12.46 17.47
C ALA A 62 -8.62 -12.44 15.96
N LEU A 63 -9.73 -13.06 15.53
CA LEU A 63 -10.11 -13.01 14.12
C LEU A 63 -10.64 -11.65 13.67
N VAL A 64 -11.14 -10.84 14.59
CA VAL A 64 -11.58 -9.46 14.31
C VAL A 64 -10.36 -8.61 13.92
N GLU A 65 -9.26 -8.78 14.63
CA GLU A 65 -7.98 -8.12 14.29
C GLU A 65 -7.46 -8.60 12.93
N LEU A 66 -7.39 -9.91 12.72
CA LEU A 66 -6.91 -10.49 11.47
C LEU A 66 -7.82 -10.15 10.27
N ALA A 67 -9.12 -9.91 10.49
CA ALA A 67 -10.03 -9.48 9.44
C ALA A 67 -9.70 -8.10 8.88
N ARG A 68 -9.00 -7.26 9.63
CA ARG A 68 -8.56 -5.92 9.23
C ARG A 68 -7.28 -5.92 8.41
N HIS A 69 -6.52 -7.01 8.45
CA HIS A 69 -5.27 -7.12 7.69
C HIS A 69 -5.55 -7.25 6.19
N THR A 70 -4.82 -6.50 5.38
CA THR A 70 -5.09 -6.37 3.94
C THR A 70 -4.28 -7.33 3.06
N ALA A 71 -3.74 -8.41 3.62
CA ALA A 71 -2.99 -9.41 2.86
C ALA A 71 -3.77 -9.91 1.63
N GLY A 72 -3.17 -9.82 0.44
CA GLY A 72 -3.79 -10.20 -0.83
C GLY A 72 -4.62 -9.09 -1.48
N ALA A 73 -4.80 -7.94 -0.81
CA ALA A 73 -5.43 -6.78 -1.42
C ALA A 73 -4.44 -6.00 -2.28
N SER A 74 -4.92 -5.45 -3.40
CA SER A 74 -4.13 -4.58 -4.28
C SER A 74 -4.97 -3.43 -4.85
N LEU A 75 -4.25 -2.39 -5.29
CA LEU A 75 -4.77 -1.29 -6.07
C LEU A 75 -4.27 -1.46 -7.50
N ASP A 76 -5.19 -1.64 -8.44
CA ASP A 76 -4.87 -1.87 -9.85
C ASP A 76 -5.39 -0.70 -10.69
N PHE A 77 -4.55 -0.12 -11.54
CA PHE A 77 -4.92 0.96 -12.45
C PHE A 77 -3.95 1.07 -13.64
N VAL A 78 -4.31 1.91 -14.61
CA VAL A 78 -3.45 2.29 -15.74
C VAL A 78 -3.17 3.79 -15.63
N THR A 79 -1.96 4.19 -15.93
CA THR A 79 -1.55 5.60 -15.83
C THR A 79 -0.65 6.03 -16.97
N ASP A 80 -0.72 7.32 -17.30
CA ASP A 80 0.23 8.03 -18.18
C ASP A 80 1.23 8.86 -17.34
N SER A 81 1.06 8.87 -16.02
CA SER A 81 1.98 9.56 -15.10
C SER A 81 3.37 8.93 -15.15
N PRO A 82 4.44 9.73 -15.21
CA PRO A 82 5.81 9.23 -15.16
C PRO A 82 6.22 8.72 -13.78
N GLU A 83 5.47 9.07 -12.73
CA GLU A 83 5.74 8.66 -11.35
C GLU A 83 4.46 8.17 -10.67
N VAL A 84 4.63 7.20 -9.77
CA VAL A 84 3.57 6.72 -8.89
C VAL A 84 4.02 6.83 -7.45
N TRP A 85 3.21 7.50 -6.66
CA TRP A 85 3.39 7.68 -5.23
C TRP A 85 2.26 7.00 -4.47
N VAL A 86 2.53 6.64 -3.23
CA VAL A 86 1.51 6.19 -2.27
C VAL A 86 1.71 6.91 -0.95
N ARG A 87 0.61 7.34 -0.34
CA ARG A 87 0.57 7.66 1.08
C ARG A 87 -0.53 6.86 1.75
N ALA A 88 -0.24 6.36 2.94
CA ALA A 88 -1.18 5.56 3.68
C ALA A 88 -1.05 5.80 5.17
N GLN A 89 -2.15 5.55 5.88
CA GLN A 89 -2.19 5.45 7.32
C GLN A 89 -2.61 4.04 7.71
N VAL A 90 -1.86 3.44 8.62
CA VAL A 90 -2.08 2.08 9.14
C VAL A 90 -2.41 2.09 10.62
N ASP A 91 -3.01 1.01 11.11
CA ASP A 91 -3.52 0.92 12.48
C ASP A 91 -2.43 0.99 13.55
N ALA A 92 -1.25 0.41 13.28
CA ALA A 92 -0.13 0.38 14.22
C ALA A 92 1.21 0.34 13.49
N PRO A 93 2.32 0.70 14.15
CA PRO A 93 3.65 0.46 13.62
C PRO A 93 3.97 -1.05 13.59
N PRO A 94 5.01 -1.47 12.83
CA PRO A 94 5.43 -2.88 12.79
C PRO A 94 5.77 -3.41 14.18
N TYR A 95 5.31 -4.61 14.48
CA TYR A 95 5.49 -5.24 15.80
C TYR A 95 5.97 -6.70 15.73
N MET A 96 5.99 -7.32 14.55
CA MET A 96 6.41 -8.71 14.38
C MET A 96 7.92 -8.81 14.18
N SER A 97 8.60 -9.47 15.10
CA SER A 97 10.07 -9.60 15.09
C SER A 97 10.64 -10.45 13.94
N HIS A 98 9.80 -11.28 13.31
CA HIS A 98 10.19 -12.20 12.24
C HIS A 98 9.85 -11.68 10.83
N MET A 99 9.25 -10.50 10.72
CA MET A 99 8.92 -9.86 9.45
C MET A 99 9.59 -8.50 9.30
N THR A 100 9.97 -8.16 8.07
CA THR A 100 10.43 -6.79 7.81
C THR A 100 9.28 -5.79 7.96
N ALA A 101 9.60 -4.56 8.38
CA ALA A 101 8.61 -3.49 8.52
C ALA A 101 7.83 -3.26 7.22
N ALA A 102 8.51 -3.27 6.08
CA ALA A 102 7.90 -3.11 4.77
C ALA A 102 6.92 -4.24 4.42
N ALA A 103 7.24 -5.50 4.75
CA ALA A 103 6.33 -6.62 4.49
C ALA A 103 5.11 -6.58 5.41
N GLN A 104 5.29 -6.19 6.68
CA GLN A 104 4.20 -6.12 7.63
C GLN A 104 3.25 -4.96 7.37
N CYS A 105 3.77 -3.74 7.21
CA CYS A 105 3.02 -2.49 7.23
C CYS A 105 3.17 -1.66 5.95
N GLY A 106 4.03 -2.05 5.03
CA GLY A 106 4.29 -1.30 3.79
C GLY A 106 3.50 -1.78 2.59
N CYS A 107 3.69 -1.06 1.49
CA CYS A 107 3.17 -1.41 0.18
C CYS A 107 4.34 -1.75 -0.75
N ASP A 108 4.13 -2.66 -1.69
CA ASP A 108 5.04 -2.92 -2.81
C ASP A 108 4.32 -2.67 -4.14
N CYS A 109 5.09 -2.30 -5.15
CA CYS A 109 4.57 -1.91 -6.44
C CYS A 109 5.18 -2.75 -7.55
N TYR A 110 4.32 -3.19 -8.44
CA TYR A 110 4.67 -3.81 -9.71
C TYR A 110 4.09 -2.99 -10.85
N VAL A 111 4.84 -2.94 -11.95
CA VAL A 111 4.42 -2.23 -13.17
C VAL A 111 4.51 -3.17 -14.36
N ARG A 112 3.66 -2.91 -15.35
CA ARG A 112 3.70 -3.57 -16.64
C ARG A 112 3.54 -2.53 -17.74
N VAL A 113 4.61 -2.30 -18.50
CA VAL A 113 4.57 -1.44 -19.70
C VAL A 113 3.80 -2.12 -20.83
N PRO A 114 3.26 -1.38 -21.80
CA PRO A 114 2.59 -1.97 -22.96
C PRO A 114 3.45 -3.02 -23.67
N GLY A 115 2.91 -4.24 -23.81
CA GLY A 115 3.61 -5.38 -24.45
C GLY A 115 4.68 -6.06 -23.59
N GLY A 116 4.90 -5.62 -22.36
CA GLY A 116 5.87 -6.20 -21.43
C GLY A 116 5.24 -7.11 -20.37
N ASP A 117 6.09 -7.69 -19.54
CA ASP A 117 5.72 -8.47 -18.37
C ASP A 117 5.66 -7.60 -17.11
N TRP A 118 5.08 -8.14 -16.04
CA TRP A 118 5.10 -7.53 -14.73
C TRP A 118 6.52 -7.49 -14.16
N ALA A 119 6.96 -6.33 -13.70
CA ALA A 119 8.25 -6.11 -13.07
C ALA A 119 8.05 -5.40 -11.72
N PHE A 120 8.87 -5.78 -10.74
CA PHE A 120 8.93 -5.06 -9.46
C PHE A 120 9.45 -3.65 -9.69
N ALA A 121 8.76 -2.64 -9.18
CA ALA A 121 9.12 -1.23 -9.32
C ALA A 121 9.67 -0.64 -8.02
N GLY A 122 9.03 -0.91 -6.89
CA GLY A 122 9.47 -0.36 -5.62
C GLY A 122 8.67 -0.83 -4.42
N VAL A 123 9.14 -0.45 -3.24
CA VAL A 123 8.54 -0.74 -1.94
C VAL A 123 8.59 0.51 -1.07
N THR A 124 7.59 0.69 -0.22
CA THR A 124 7.55 1.81 0.72
C THR A 124 8.70 1.74 1.73
N LYS A 125 9.28 2.90 2.03
CA LYS A 125 10.35 3.07 3.01
C LYS A 125 9.90 4.13 4.01
N PHE A 126 9.78 3.75 5.27
CA PHE A 126 9.28 4.63 6.32
C PHE A 126 9.96 4.34 7.66
N PRO A 127 10.00 5.31 8.58
CA PRO A 127 10.48 5.06 9.94
C PRO A 127 9.60 4.04 10.65
N VAL A 128 10.21 3.02 11.28
CA VAL A 128 9.47 1.90 11.90
C VAL A 128 8.54 2.31 13.05
N ALA A 129 8.69 3.51 13.60
CA ALA A 129 7.79 4.03 14.63
C ALA A 129 6.54 4.71 14.06
N ASP A 130 6.52 5.00 12.76
CA ASP A 130 5.46 5.78 12.13
C ASP A 130 4.29 4.88 11.74
N ARG A 131 3.07 5.43 11.81
CA ARG A 131 1.84 4.81 11.33
C ARG A 131 1.40 5.35 9.98
N SER A 132 2.13 6.29 9.44
CA SER A 132 1.86 6.91 8.15
C SER A 132 3.13 7.04 7.35
N PHE A 133 2.99 6.94 6.05
CA PHE A 133 4.08 7.13 5.12
C PHE A 133 3.61 7.78 3.82
N CYS A 134 4.53 8.48 3.17
CA CYS A 134 4.41 8.98 1.81
C CYS A 134 5.68 8.56 1.06
N CYS A 135 5.54 7.79 -0.02
CA CYS A 135 6.66 7.21 -0.72
C CYS A 135 6.43 7.19 -2.23
N ARG A 136 7.47 7.49 -3.00
CA ARG A 136 7.49 7.18 -4.43
C ARG A 136 7.74 5.68 -4.62
N LEU A 137 6.87 5.03 -5.36
CA LEU A 137 6.94 3.60 -5.65
C LEU A 137 7.50 3.29 -7.03
N ALA A 138 7.27 4.17 -8.01
CA ALA A 138 7.76 4.01 -9.37
C ALA A 138 8.13 5.35 -9.98
N GLU A 139 9.09 5.36 -10.91
CA GLU A 139 9.53 6.54 -11.65
C GLU A 139 9.91 6.15 -13.09
N HIS A 140 9.98 7.15 -13.97
CA HIS A 140 10.33 6.96 -15.39
C HIS A 140 9.36 6.03 -16.14
N LEU A 141 8.09 6.03 -15.75
CA LEU A 141 7.07 5.23 -16.41
C LEU A 141 6.73 5.83 -17.79
N VAL A 142 6.38 4.95 -18.72
CA VAL A 142 5.84 5.33 -20.03
C VAL A 142 4.30 5.38 -19.98
N PRO A 143 3.65 6.15 -20.89
CA PRO A 143 2.20 6.17 -20.97
C PRO A 143 1.57 4.78 -21.10
N HIS A 144 0.35 4.64 -20.58
CA HIS A 144 -0.42 3.39 -20.53
C HIS A 144 0.24 2.26 -19.73
N THR A 145 1.12 2.59 -18.78
CA THR A 145 1.69 1.62 -17.84
C THR A 145 0.60 1.11 -16.89
N GLN A 146 0.48 -0.21 -16.78
CA GLN A 146 -0.35 -0.84 -15.76
C GLN A 146 0.42 -0.87 -14.44
N VAL A 147 -0.27 -0.53 -13.37
CA VAL A 147 0.29 -0.47 -12.03
C VAL A 147 -0.52 -1.37 -11.10
N ARG A 148 0.18 -2.09 -10.24
CA ARG A 148 -0.37 -2.84 -9.13
C ARG A 148 0.38 -2.51 -7.86
N ILE A 149 -0.33 -1.98 -6.86
CA ILE A 149 0.21 -1.71 -5.54
C ILE A 149 -0.40 -2.73 -4.58
N HIS A 150 0.40 -3.62 -4.02
CA HIS A 150 -0.05 -4.52 -2.97
C HIS A 150 -0.08 -3.78 -1.63
N LEU A 151 -1.16 -4.00 -0.89
CA LEU A 151 -1.35 -3.41 0.43
C LEU A 151 -0.64 -4.22 1.52
N PRO A 152 -0.48 -3.66 2.74
CA PRO A 152 0.18 -4.32 3.85
C PRO A 152 -0.33 -5.75 4.14
N LEU A 153 0.58 -6.65 4.53
CA LEU A 153 0.20 -8.05 4.77
C LEU A 153 -0.43 -8.25 6.16
N TYR A 154 0.10 -7.58 7.21
CA TYR A 154 -0.25 -7.90 8.60
C TYR A 154 -0.58 -6.66 9.44
N ILE A 155 -1.28 -5.71 8.82
CA ILE A 155 -1.84 -4.55 9.52
C ILE A 155 -3.11 -4.08 8.81
N GLY A 156 -4.01 -3.42 9.53
CA GLY A 156 -5.17 -2.75 8.95
C GLY A 156 -4.76 -1.40 8.32
N VAL A 157 -5.42 -1.06 7.22
CA VAL A 157 -5.29 0.22 6.52
C VAL A 157 -6.45 1.12 6.95
N GLN A 158 -6.14 2.36 7.34
CA GLN A 158 -7.15 3.37 7.67
C GLN A 158 -7.47 4.26 6.46
N SER A 159 -6.42 4.65 5.74
CA SER A 159 -6.54 5.41 4.51
C SER A 159 -5.39 5.10 3.57
N VAL A 160 -5.66 5.19 2.28
CA VAL A 160 -4.64 5.12 1.24
C VAL A 160 -5.00 6.07 0.10
N GLU A 161 -4.00 6.76 -0.41
CA GLU A 161 -4.09 7.64 -1.56
C GLU A 161 -2.97 7.30 -2.54
N VAL A 162 -3.27 7.47 -3.82
CA VAL A 162 -2.30 7.32 -4.91
C VAL A 162 -1.99 8.70 -5.46
N GLY A 163 -0.71 9.04 -5.52
CA GLY A 163 -0.20 10.28 -6.11
C GLY A 163 0.31 10.04 -7.53
N LEU A 164 -0.11 10.88 -8.46
CA LEU A 164 0.29 10.85 -9.88
C LEU A 164 0.89 12.20 -10.24
N ALA A 165 2.12 12.23 -10.80
CA ALA A 165 2.84 13.45 -11.19
C ALA A 165 2.42 13.95 -12.58
#